data_ce013c38a713a781764c4241302e6d98
#
_entry.id   ce013c38a713a781764c4241302e6d98
#
_cell.length_a   1.000
_cell.length_b   1.000
_cell.length_c   1.000
_cell.angle_alpha   90.00
_cell.angle_beta   90.00
_cell.angle_gamma   90.00
#
_symmetry.space_group_name_H-M   'P 1'
#
loop_
_entity.id
_entity.type
_entity.pdbx_description
1 polymer ?
#
loop_
_entity_poly.entity_id
_entity_poly.type
_entity_poly.pdbx_seq_one_letter_code
_entity_poly.pdbx_strand_id
1 'polypeptide(L)'
;MGCVSMTNKHFKNNPSLEEAFLNAIVDALVELEPIAQAYRQAGWNQVVGASGTINGVVSVQNAMDLGTQITHSTLRAIRREIVRLRDASLLPGLGLARAGVFAGGLAILIAVFETFDISHMEASQSALPGGSHSRFSRAKARFGYKRSHGIRSVYPF
;
A
#
# COMPACT_ATOMS: atom_id res chain seq x y z
N MET A 1 -3.64 -2.75 12.02
CA MET A 1 -3.68 -3.81 10.97
C MET A 1 -2.31 -4.11 10.38
N GLY A 2 -2.11 -5.32 9.82
CA GLY A 2 -0.86 -5.72 9.18
C GLY A 2 -1.10 -6.84 8.17
N CYS A 3 -0.21 -6.99 7.16
CA CYS A 3 -0.39 -7.99 6.09
C CYS A 3 -0.51 -9.43 6.63
N VAL A 4 0.27 -9.78 7.65
CA VAL A 4 0.22 -11.12 8.27
C VAL A 4 -1.11 -11.36 8.99
N SER A 5 -1.56 -10.43 9.85
CA SER A 5 -2.82 -10.57 10.56
C SER A 5 -4.02 -10.59 9.62
N MET A 6 -4.01 -9.74 8.60
CA MET A 6 -5.06 -9.70 7.58
C MET A 6 -5.12 -10.99 6.78
N THR A 7 -3.97 -11.53 6.40
CA THR A 7 -3.89 -12.82 5.68
C THR A 7 -4.41 -13.96 6.55
N ASN A 8 -3.98 -14.05 7.81
CA ASN A 8 -4.44 -15.11 8.72
C ASN A 8 -5.95 -15.05 8.96
N LYS A 9 -6.51 -13.83 9.07
CA LYS A 9 -7.94 -13.64 9.35
C LYS A 9 -8.83 -13.98 8.16
N HIS A 10 -8.45 -13.61 6.95
CA HIS A 10 -9.36 -13.65 5.81
C HIS A 10 -8.99 -14.67 4.72
N PHE A 11 -7.69 -15.01 4.56
CA PHE A 11 -7.24 -15.81 3.40
C PHE A 11 -6.86 -17.24 3.75
N LYS A 12 -6.45 -17.52 5.01
CA LYS A 12 -5.84 -18.80 5.36
C LYS A 12 -6.79 -20.01 5.21
N ASN A 13 -8.08 -19.82 5.48
CA ASN A 13 -9.09 -20.89 5.48
C ASN A 13 -10.33 -20.55 4.65
N ASN A 14 -10.24 -19.55 3.77
CA ASN A 14 -11.38 -19.14 2.97
C ASN A 14 -11.33 -19.81 1.58
N PRO A 15 -12.34 -20.56 1.20
CA PRO A 15 -12.40 -21.23 -0.12
C PRO A 15 -12.62 -20.22 -1.27
N SER A 16 -13.14 -19.02 -0.96
CA SER A 16 -13.39 -17.95 -1.93
C SER A 16 -12.43 -16.79 -1.72
N LEU A 17 -11.42 -16.67 -2.59
CA LEU A 17 -10.50 -15.55 -2.55
C LEU A 17 -11.18 -14.21 -2.83
N GLU A 18 -12.23 -14.20 -3.62
CA GLU A 18 -12.98 -12.97 -3.89
C GLU A 18 -13.67 -12.45 -2.63
N GLU A 19 -14.36 -13.33 -1.89
CA GLU A 19 -14.97 -12.99 -0.60
C GLU A 19 -13.92 -12.62 0.44
N ALA A 20 -12.80 -13.33 0.49
CA ALA A 20 -11.68 -13.01 1.37
C ALA A 20 -11.14 -11.59 1.14
N PHE A 21 -10.98 -11.19 -0.13
CA PHE A 21 -10.58 -9.83 -0.47
C PHE A 21 -11.62 -8.79 -0.06
N LEU A 22 -12.91 -9.03 -0.31
CA LEU A 22 -13.98 -8.09 0.06
C LEU A 22 -13.98 -7.87 1.58
N ASN A 23 -13.97 -8.94 2.37
CA ASN A 23 -13.95 -8.87 3.82
C ASN A 23 -12.68 -8.20 4.37
N ALA A 24 -11.52 -8.51 3.79
CA ALA A 24 -10.26 -7.89 4.19
C ALA A 24 -10.21 -6.38 3.88
N ILE A 25 -10.73 -5.96 2.73
CA ILE A 25 -10.82 -4.55 2.36
C ILE A 25 -11.78 -3.82 3.30
N VAL A 26 -12.96 -4.37 3.59
CA VAL A 26 -13.92 -3.78 4.54
C VAL A 26 -13.32 -3.61 5.93
N ASP A 27 -12.64 -4.62 6.46
CA ASP A 27 -11.95 -4.53 7.75
C ASP A 27 -10.90 -3.41 7.74
N ALA A 28 -10.12 -3.30 6.67
CA ALA A 28 -9.12 -2.26 6.55
C ALA A 28 -9.74 -0.86 6.44
N LEU A 29 -10.86 -0.70 5.72
CA LEU A 29 -11.61 0.56 5.63
C LEU A 29 -12.10 1.01 7.01
N VAL A 30 -12.66 0.09 7.80
CA VAL A 30 -13.13 0.37 9.17
C VAL A 30 -11.98 0.84 10.08
N GLU A 31 -10.79 0.23 9.98
CA GLU A 31 -9.62 0.66 10.76
C GLU A 31 -9.09 2.05 10.32
N LEU A 32 -9.26 2.41 9.05
CA LEU A 32 -8.79 3.70 8.50
C LEU A 32 -9.79 4.85 8.73
N GLU A 33 -11.06 4.57 8.92
CA GLU A 33 -12.14 5.55 9.08
C GLU A 33 -11.82 6.66 10.11
N PRO A 34 -11.31 6.35 11.34
CA PRO A 34 -11.07 7.38 12.36
C PRO A 34 -10.07 8.46 11.96
N ILE A 35 -9.16 8.15 11.04
CA ILE A 35 -8.09 9.07 10.60
C ILE A 35 -8.36 9.68 9.22
N ALA A 36 -9.33 9.13 8.47
CA ALA A 36 -9.57 9.49 7.09
C ALA A 36 -9.80 10.99 6.88
N GLN A 37 -10.67 11.60 7.70
CA GLN A 37 -11.02 13.02 7.59
C GLN A 37 -9.82 13.93 7.82
N ALA A 38 -9.02 13.67 8.86
CA ALA A 38 -7.86 14.49 9.19
C ALA A 38 -6.81 14.48 8.07
N TYR A 39 -6.54 13.31 7.52
CA TYR A 39 -5.59 13.18 6.41
C TYR A 39 -6.10 13.81 5.11
N ARG A 40 -7.38 13.64 4.77
CA ARG A 40 -7.97 14.29 3.58
C ARG A 40 -7.93 15.82 3.69
N GLN A 41 -8.19 16.38 4.89
CA GLN A 41 -8.13 17.83 5.12
C GLN A 41 -6.71 18.37 5.05
N ALA A 42 -5.72 17.61 5.55
CA ALA A 42 -4.32 18.00 5.47
C ALA A 42 -3.80 17.99 4.01
N GLY A 43 -4.29 17.07 3.19
CA GLY A 43 -3.85 16.85 1.82
C GLY A 43 -2.41 16.38 1.73
N TRP A 44 -1.94 16.13 0.53
CA TRP A 44 -0.55 15.76 0.22
C TRP A 44 -0.20 16.17 -1.21
N ASN A 45 1.07 16.43 -1.44
CA ASN A 45 1.60 16.72 -2.78
C ASN A 45 2.12 15.46 -3.48
N GLN A 46 2.52 14.45 -2.71
CA GLN A 46 3.08 13.20 -3.22
C GLN A 46 2.76 12.06 -2.25
N VAL A 47 2.49 10.88 -2.79
CA VAL A 47 2.29 9.65 -2.03
C VAL A 47 3.42 8.69 -2.37
N VAL A 48 4.19 8.30 -1.35
CA VAL A 48 5.32 7.39 -1.49
C VAL A 48 5.11 6.17 -0.60
N GLY A 49 5.19 4.98 -1.16
CA GLY A 49 5.07 3.72 -0.46
C GLY A 49 6.43 3.05 -0.23
N ALA A 50 6.68 2.57 1.01
CA ALA A 50 7.90 1.87 1.38
C ALA A 50 7.55 0.63 2.23
N SER A 51 7.21 -0.48 1.60
CA SER A 51 6.94 -1.73 2.30
C SER A 51 7.20 -2.93 1.41
N GLY A 52 7.24 -4.11 2.02
CA GLY A 52 7.35 -5.33 1.25
C GLY A 52 6.18 -5.60 0.32
N THR A 53 4.97 -5.18 0.69
CA THR A 53 3.80 -5.25 -0.19
C THR A 53 3.97 -4.33 -1.39
N ILE A 54 4.40 -3.08 -1.18
CA ILE A 54 4.67 -2.13 -2.27
C ILE A 54 5.69 -2.68 -3.26
N ASN A 55 6.81 -3.24 -2.76
CA ASN A 55 7.83 -3.86 -3.61
C ASN A 55 7.27 -5.06 -4.40
N GLY A 56 6.43 -5.87 -3.76
CA GLY A 56 5.72 -6.96 -4.44
C GLY A 56 4.79 -6.45 -5.55
N VAL A 57 4.04 -5.37 -5.28
CA VAL A 57 3.18 -4.72 -6.30
C VAL A 57 4.01 -4.24 -7.47
N VAL A 58 5.12 -3.54 -7.24
CA VAL A 58 6.00 -3.06 -8.33
C VAL A 58 6.56 -4.23 -9.14
N SER A 59 7.00 -5.30 -8.50
CA SER A 59 7.52 -6.48 -9.21
C SER A 59 6.47 -7.14 -10.09
N VAL A 60 5.26 -7.33 -9.57
CA VAL A 60 4.13 -7.90 -10.33
C VAL A 60 3.68 -6.96 -11.45
N GLN A 61 3.58 -5.66 -11.15
CA GLN A 61 3.21 -4.63 -12.11
C GLN A 61 4.15 -4.63 -13.32
N ASN A 62 5.46 -4.67 -13.08
CA ASN A 62 6.48 -4.74 -14.13
C ASN A 62 6.38 -6.05 -14.93
N ALA A 63 6.17 -7.17 -14.26
CA ALA A 63 6.06 -8.47 -14.94
C ALA A 63 4.76 -8.63 -15.75
N MET A 64 3.71 -7.90 -15.39
CA MET A 64 2.41 -7.89 -16.08
C MET A 64 2.22 -6.71 -17.04
N ASP A 65 3.23 -5.83 -17.18
CA ASP A 65 3.18 -4.61 -18.01
C ASP A 65 1.99 -3.69 -17.69
N LEU A 66 1.75 -3.46 -16.40
CA LEU A 66 0.63 -2.63 -15.90
C LEU A 66 1.01 -1.14 -15.71
N GLY A 67 2.06 -0.68 -16.38
CA GLY A 67 2.55 0.69 -16.28
C GLY A 67 3.63 0.87 -15.20
N THR A 68 3.98 2.12 -14.87
CA THR A 68 5.11 2.46 -13.99
C THR A 68 4.68 3.02 -12.63
N GLN A 69 3.44 3.46 -12.49
CA GLN A 69 2.89 4.01 -11.26
C GLN A 69 1.88 3.04 -10.64
N ILE A 70 1.90 2.95 -9.32
CA ILE A 70 0.88 2.20 -8.60
C ILE A 70 -0.40 3.04 -8.58
N THR A 71 -1.45 2.52 -9.20
CA THR A 71 -2.77 3.13 -9.26
C THR A 71 -3.83 2.18 -8.72
N HIS A 72 -5.03 2.69 -8.46
CA HIS A 72 -6.15 1.84 -8.06
C HIS A 72 -6.48 0.77 -9.12
N SER A 73 -6.35 1.11 -10.40
CA SER A 73 -6.54 0.15 -11.51
C SER A 73 -5.49 -0.96 -11.51
N THR A 74 -4.21 -0.62 -11.24
CA THR A 74 -3.12 -1.59 -11.07
C THR A 74 -3.41 -2.58 -9.94
N LEU A 75 -3.81 -2.07 -8.77
CA LEU A 75 -4.12 -2.91 -7.62
C LEU A 75 -5.31 -3.84 -7.88
N ARG A 76 -6.35 -3.34 -8.55
CA ARG A 76 -7.50 -4.15 -8.96
C ARG A 76 -7.14 -5.20 -10.00
N ALA A 77 -6.25 -4.90 -10.93
CA ALA A 77 -5.77 -5.87 -11.92
C ALA A 77 -5.01 -7.02 -11.24
N ILE A 78 -4.10 -6.69 -10.31
CA ILE A 78 -3.37 -7.70 -9.54
C ILE A 78 -4.32 -8.55 -8.68
N ARG A 79 -5.31 -7.93 -8.00
CA ARG A 79 -6.33 -8.67 -7.26
C ARG A 79 -7.07 -9.66 -8.14
N ARG A 80 -7.56 -9.23 -9.31
CA ARG A 80 -8.27 -10.10 -10.25
C ARG A 80 -7.41 -11.29 -10.68
N GLU A 81 -6.13 -11.05 -10.88
CA GLU A 81 -5.19 -12.11 -11.29
C GLU A 81 -4.98 -13.14 -10.16
N ILE A 82 -4.86 -12.69 -8.89
CA ILE A 82 -4.80 -13.60 -7.73
C ILE A 82 -6.07 -14.46 -7.65
N VAL A 83 -7.23 -13.84 -7.80
CA VAL A 83 -8.52 -14.57 -7.77
C VAL A 83 -8.60 -15.58 -8.91
N ARG A 84 -8.16 -15.21 -10.12
CA ARG A 84 -8.12 -16.11 -11.30
C ARG A 84 -7.18 -17.30 -11.11
N LEU A 85 -5.98 -17.05 -10.59
CA LEU A 85 -4.96 -18.08 -10.35
C LEU A 85 -5.26 -18.90 -9.10
N ARG A 86 -6.10 -18.42 -8.20
CA ARG A 86 -6.41 -19.02 -6.88
C ARG A 86 -5.20 -19.16 -5.95
N ASP A 87 -4.06 -18.56 -6.31
CA ASP A 87 -2.83 -18.61 -5.54
C ASP A 87 -1.94 -17.40 -5.88
N ALA A 88 -1.59 -16.59 -4.89
CA ALA A 88 -0.70 -15.46 -5.06
C ALA A 88 0.73 -15.87 -5.44
N SER A 89 1.15 -17.11 -5.11
CA SER A 89 2.49 -17.60 -5.44
C SER A 89 2.70 -17.80 -6.96
N LEU A 90 1.61 -17.87 -7.71
CA LEU A 90 1.63 -18.01 -9.17
C LEU A 90 1.69 -16.64 -9.90
N LEU A 91 1.63 -15.53 -9.17
CA LEU A 91 1.76 -14.21 -9.80
C LEU A 91 3.15 -14.02 -10.41
N PRO A 92 3.21 -13.57 -11.67
CA PRO A 92 4.49 -13.25 -12.29
C PRO A 92 5.19 -12.11 -11.53
N GLY A 93 6.49 -12.29 -11.28
CA GLY A 93 7.31 -11.29 -10.59
C GLY A 93 7.20 -11.28 -9.06
N LEU A 94 6.26 -12.00 -8.45
CA LEU A 94 6.15 -12.08 -7.00
C LEU A 94 7.10 -13.14 -6.43
N GLY A 95 7.99 -12.73 -5.52
CA GLY A 95 8.89 -13.65 -4.82
C GLY A 95 8.13 -14.56 -3.84
N LEU A 96 8.47 -15.86 -3.81
CA LEU A 96 7.82 -16.88 -2.97
C LEU A 96 7.76 -16.50 -1.48
N ALA A 97 8.81 -15.86 -0.96
CA ALA A 97 8.85 -15.41 0.44
C ALA A 97 7.74 -14.42 0.81
N ARG A 98 7.13 -13.76 -0.17
CA ARG A 98 6.05 -12.79 0.04
C ARG A 98 4.66 -13.32 -0.30
N ALA A 99 4.58 -14.36 -1.11
CA ALA A 99 3.32 -14.91 -1.60
C ALA A 99 2.32 -15.19 -0.46
N GLY A 100 2.80 -15.75 0.64
CA GLY A 100 1.97 -16.12 1.79
C GLY A 100 1.29 -14.97 2.54
N VAL A 101 1.70 -13.71 2.33
CA VAL A 101 1.14 -12.53 3.01
C VAL A 101 0.75 -11.42 2.05
N PHE A 102 0.94 -11.64 0.75
CA PHE A 102 0.76 -10.60 -0.25
C PHE A 102 -0.71 -10.21 -0.45
N ALA A 103 -1.63 -11.17 -0.45
CA ALA A 103 -3.05 -10.91 -0.61
C ALA A 103 -3.61 -10.02 0.51
N GLY A 104 -3.26 -10.28 1.77
CA GLY A 104 -3.64 -9.44 2.90
C GLY A 104 -3.04 -8.03 2.82
N GLY A 105 -1.78 -7.92 2.39
CA GLY A 105 -1.12 -6.63 2.16
C GLY A 105 -1.76 -5.84 1.01
N LEU A 106 -2.12 -6.51 -0.08
CA LEU A 106 -2.81 -5.91 -1.22
C LEU A 106 -4.20 -5.39 -0.85
N ALA A 107 -4.97 -6.14 -0.04
CA ALA A 107 -6.27 -5.70 0.46
C ALA A 107 -6.16 -4.42 1.29
N ILE A 108 -5.17 -4.34 2.19
CA ILE A 108 -4.88 -3.11 2.97
C ILE A 108 -4.55 -1.96 2.03
N LEU A 109 -3.71 -2.18 1.02
CA LEU A 109 -3.29 -1.13 0.09
C LEU A 109 -4.47 -0.61 -0.74
N ILE A 110 -5.37 -1.49 -1.18
CA ILE A 110 -6.61 -1.09 -1.87
C ILE A 110 -7.45 -0.20 -0.96
N ALA A 111 -7.66 -0.58 0.31
CA ALA A 111 -8.41 0.22 1.27
C ALA A 111 -7.75 1.59 1.53
N VAL A 112 -6.42 1.67 1.58
CA VAL A 112 -5.69 2.94 1.68
C VAL A 112 -5.97 3.85 0.48
N PHE A 113 -5.92 3.33 -0.73
CA PHE A 113 -6.24 4.08 -1.94
C PHE A 113 -7.69 4.59 -1.93
N GLU A 114 -8.64 3.75 -1.52
CA GLU A 114 -10.07 4.11 -1.44
C GLU A 114 -10.32 5.13 -0.32
N THR A 115 -9.74 4.92 0.87
CA THR A 115 -9.95 5.81 2.02
C THR A 115 -9.43 7.22 1.77
N PHE A 116 -8.27 7.34 1.15
CA PHE A 116 -7.59 8.63 0.98
C PHE A 116 -7.74 9.22 -0.42
N ASP A 117 -8.49 8.57 -1.31
CA ASP A 117 -8.66 8.99 -2.71
C ASP A 117 -7.31 9.23 -3.43
N ILE A 118 -6.40 8.25 -3.28
CA ILE A 118 -5.07 8.31 -3.87
C ILE A 118 -5.16 8.00 -5.35
N SER A 119 -4.77 8.96 -6.19
CA SER A 119 -4.73 8.77 -7.65
C SER A 119 -3.57 7.87 -8.08
N HIS A 120 -2.39 8.07 -7.50
CA HIS A 120 -1.19 7.29 -7.76
C HIS A 120 -0.22 7.31 -6.59
N MET A 121 0.62 6.29 -6.49
CA MET A 121 1.66 6.14 -5.49
C MET A 121 2.97 5.76 -6.18
N GLU A 122 4.07 6.32 -5.71
CA GLU A 122 5.42 5.93 -6.11
C GLU A 122 6.04 4.99 -5.08
N ALA A 123 6.79 4.00 -5.54
CA ALA A 123 7.57 3.18 -4.61
C ALA A 123 8.87 3.90 -4.21
N SER A 124 9.22 3.84 -2.94
CA SER A 124 10.50 4.38 -2.46
C SER A 124 11.67 3.66 -3.11
N GLN A 125 12.58 4.41 -3.72
CA GLN A 125 13.77 3.86 -4.39
C GLN A 125 14.72 3.11 -3.44
N SER A 126 14.68 3.40 -2.14
CA SER A 126 15.47 2.70 -1.13
C SER A 126 15.06 1.22 -0.93
N ALA A 127 13.96 0.81 -1.51
CA ALA A 127 13.38 -0.52 -1.34
C ALA A 127 13.58 -1.44 -2.55
N LEU A 128 14.20 -0.98 -3.64
CA LEU A 128 14.42 -1.77 -4.86
C LEU A 128 15.79 -2.47 -4.80
N PRO A 129 15.86 -3.80 -4.87
CA PRO A 129 17.12 -4.50 -5.04
C PRO A 129 17.69 -4.19 -6.44
N GLY A 130 18.81 -3.47 -6.51
CA GLY A 130 19.57 -3.27 -7.75
C GLY A 130 19.37 -1.94 -8.50
N GLY A 131 18.75 -0.93 -7.89
CA GLY A 131 18.67 0.41 -8.47
C GLY A 131 20.00 1.15 -8.41
N SER A 132 20.60 1.46 -9.57
CA SER A 132 21.75 2.35 -9.69
C SER A 132 21.45 3.70 -9.01
N HIS A 133 22.42 4.20 -8.26
CA HIS A 133 22.38 5.47 -7.55
C HIS A 133 22.24 6.63 -8.53
N SER A 134 21.02 7.04 -8.85
CA SER A 134 20.80 8.35 -9.42
C SER A 134 20.75 9.36 -8.27
N ARG A 135 21.68 10.33 -8.35
CA ARG A 135 21.88 11.39 -7.37
C ARG A 135 20.60 12.19 -7.20
N PHE A 136 19.91 11.96 -6.06
CA PHE A 136 18.97 12.96 -5.60
C PHE A 136 19.75 14.19 -5.14
N SER A 137 19.63 15.27 -5.88
CA SER A 137 20.03 16.61 -5.43
C SER A 137 19.28 16.90 -4.14
N ARG A 138 20.02 17.00 -3.05
CA ARG A 138 19.53 17.42 -1.74
C ARG A 138 19.16 18.89 -1.83
N ALA A 139 17.97 19.19 -2.33
CA ALA A 139 17.34 20.49 -2.09
C ALA A 139 17.04 20.55 -0.59
N LYS A 140 17.88 21.24 0.17
CA LYS A 140 17.61 21.64 1.55
C LYS A 140 16.41 22.60 1.53
N ALA A 141 15.20 22.06 1.69
CA ALA A 141 14.07 22.90 2.07
C ALA A 141 14.34 23.37 3.50
N ARG A 142 14.81 24.61 3.66
CA ARG A 142 14.80 25.34 4.92
C ARG A 142 13.34 25.64 5.26
N PHE A 143 12.72 24.77 6.04
CA PHE A 143 11.47 25.12 6.71
C PHE A 143 11.79 26.13 7.80
N GLY A 144 11.50 27.41 7.51
CA GLY A 144 11.44 28.47 8.50
C GLY A 144 10.26 28.25 9.43
N TYR A 145 10.52 27.67 10.58
CA TYR A 145 9.53 27.53 11.64
C TYR A 145 9.28 28.93 12.26
N LYS A 146 8.21 29.59 11.83
CA LYS A 146 7.67 30.76 12.56
C LYS A 146 6.93 30.23 13.78
N ARG A 147 7.49 30.45 14.97
CA ARG A 147 6.77 30.26 16.24
C ARG A 147 5.57 31.21 16.28
N SER A 148 4.37 30.70 16.18
CA SER A 148 3.17 31.34 16.68
C SER A 148 2.79 30.64 17.99
N HIS A 149 2.58 31.42 19.02
CA HIS A 149 2.27 31.03 20.39
C HIS A 149 0.96 30.22 20.48
N GLY A 150 1.02 29.08 21.19
CA GLY A 150 -0.11 28.54 21.95
C GLY A 150 -0.93 27.46 21.26
N ILE A 151 -0.46 26.20 21.27
CA ILE A 151 -1.36 25.05 21.42
C ILE A 151 -0.65 24.02 22.31
N ARG A 152 -1.31 23.67 23.43
CA ARG A 152 -0.85 22.67 24.39
C ARG A 152 -0.83 21.28 23.72
N SER A 153 0.30 20.60 23.89
CA SER A 153 0.45 19.17 23.64
C SER A 153 -0.54 18.38 24.50
N VAL A 154 -1.34 17.53 23.86
CA VAL A 154 -2.06 16.44 24.53
C VAL A 154 -1.70 15.18 23.76
N TYR A 155 -0.73 14.45 24.27
CA TYR A 155 -0.57 13.03 23.99
C TYR A 155 -1.19 12.25 25.15
N PRO A 156 -2.14 11.36 24.94
CA PRO A 156 -2.34 10.22 25.83
C PRO A 156 -1.68 8.97 25.20
N PHE A 157 -1.08 8.23 26.08
CA PHE A 157 -0.32 6.98 26.01
C PHE A 157 -0.78 5.93 25.00
#